data_c9f7b72713b0e5000770b44d8834357f
#
_entry.id   c9f7b72713b0e5000770b44d8834357f
#
_cell.length_a   1.000
_cell.length_b   1.000
_cell.length_c   1.000
_cell.angle_alpha   90.00
_cell.angle_beta   90.00
_cell.angle_gamma   90.00
#
_symmetry.space_group_name_H-M   'P 1'
#
loop_
_entity.id
_entity.type
_entity.pdbx_description
1 polymer ?
#
loop_
_entity_poly.entity_id
_entity_poly.type
_entity_poly.pdbx_seq_one_letter_code
_entity_poly.pdbx_strand_id
1 'polypeptide(L)'
;MRPDYLRRMSLLVMTAVTIGVVVLCCADATFGAALVGETRQVVVEQKAAPGADGLKKLYRRPATIPFPKDNPYTPDKAALGKKLYFDTRLSVSSAQSCGSCHSPSFGWGDGLAVGVGHGMQKLGRHTPTVVNAAWSDIFMWDGRLPTLEDQALGPIQSTGEMNMPLDELMARLKAVPDYKPLFDRVFPQEGITPKTLAKAIATYERTMVSERAPFDAWIEGDEKAMSEEAKRGFVVFNGKAQCAACHEGWNFTNEGFQDIGLPSEDVGRGKFVPGVIKMQHAFKTPGLREIAHRAPYMHDGSLETLEQVVEHYDSGGIDRPSRSDMMHPLGLTAQEKSDLVAFLKTLDSALTPTAAPVLPR
;
A
#
# COMPACT_ATOMS: atom_id res chain seq x y z
N MET A 1 -18.42 10.04 7.72
CA MET A 1 -18.48 8.59 7.35
C MET A 1 -19.69 8.40 6.45
N ARG A 2 -19.51 7.95 5.22
CA ARG A 2 -20.64 7.70 4.29
C ARG A 2 -21.30 6.37 4.65
N PRO A 3 -22.64 6.22 4.58
CA PRO A 3 -23.37 5.00 4.97
C PRO A 3 -22.97 3.74 4.20
N ASP A 4 -22.38 3.87 3.03
CA ASP A 4 -22.04 2.74 2.14
C ASP A 4 -20.85 1.90 2.59
N TYR A 5 -20.01 2.41 3.49
CA TYR A 5 -18.86 1.66 4.01
C TYR A 5 -19.30 0.53 4.96
N LEU A 6 -20.36 0.74 5.70
CA LEU A 6 -20.91 -0.28 6.63
C LEU A 6 -21.72 -1.38 5.90
N ARG A 7 -22.21 -1.12 4.68
CA ARG A 7 -22.98 -2.12 3.92
C ARG A 7 -22.14 -3.20 3.26
N ARG A 8 -20.86 -2.93 2.97
CA ARG A 8 -19.95 -3.93 2.37
C ARG A 8 -19.34 -4.91 3.37
N MET A 9 -19.31 -4.56 4.66
CA MET A 9 -18.85 -5.46 5.73
C MET A 9 -19.90 -6.46 6.21
N SER A 10 -21.19 -6.30 5.86
CA SER A 10 -22.27 -7.15 6.38
C SER A 10 -22.61 -8.36 5.51
N LEU A 11 -21.92 -8.61 4.39
CA LEU A 11 -22.30 -9.71 3.48
C LEU A 11 -21.30 -10.89 3.43
N LEU A 12 -20.36 -10.96 4.36
CA LEU A 12 -19.35 -12.05 4.40
C LEU A 12 -19.28 -12.82 5.73
N VAL A 13 -20.28 -12.68 6.58
CA VAL A 13 -20.40 -13.50 7.80
C VAL A 13 -21.82 -14.04 7.88
N MET A 14 -22.10 -15.18 7.27
CA MET A 14 -23.09 -16.18 7.71
C MET A 14 -23.04 -17.42 6.82
N THR A 15 -22.18 -18.36 7.15
CA THR A 15 -22.47 -19.80 7.05
C THR A 15 -21.59 -20.57 8.03
N ALA A 16 -21.93 -20.47 9.31
CA ALA A 16 -21.47 -21.43 10.29
C ALA A 16 -22.51 -22.56 10.33
N VAL A 17 -22.16 -23.73 9.83
CA VAL A 17 -22.93 -24.96 9.98
C VAL A 17 -22.63 -25.52 11.35
N THR A 18 -23.57 -25.45 12.26
CA THR A 18 -23.55 -26.12 13.55
C THR A 18 -23.81 -27.62 13.34
N ILE A 19 -22.80 -28.44 13.61
CA ILE A 19 -22.97 -29.90 13.75
C ILE A 19 -23.37 -30.17 15.21
N GLY A 20 -24.63 -30.45 15.40
CA GLY A 20 -25.18 -30.97 16.67
C GLY A 20 -24.87 -32.45 16.81
N VAL A 21 -24.11 -32.80 17.84
CA VAL A 21 -23.95 -34.19 18.30
C VAL A 21 -25.13 -34.50 19.21
N VAL A 22 -26.01 -35.37 18.76
CA VAL A 22 -27.05 -35.99 19.65
C VAL A 22 -26.54 -37.36 20.05
N VAL A 23 -26.25 -37.50 21.36
CA VAL A 23 -26.07 -38.81 21.99
C VAL A 23 -27.42 -39.30 22.47
N LEU A 24 -27.89 -40.41 21.95
CA LEU A 24 -29.06 -41.12 22.50
C LEU A 24 -28.65 -42.54 22.89
N CYS A 25 -28.82 -42.84 24.17
CA CYS A 25 -28.67 -44.17 24.76
C CYS A 25 -29.87 -45.10 24.46
N CYS A 26 -29.51 -46.30 24.15
CA CYS A 26 -30.15 -47.61 24.28
C CYS A 26 -31.64 -47.74 24.55
N ALA A 27 -32.34 -48.49 23.69
CA ALA A 27 -33.16 -49.68 24.09
C ALA A 27 -33.57 -50.49 22.85
N ASP A 28 -33.54 -51.80 22.99
CA ASP A 28 -33.76 -52.85 22.03
C ASP A 28 -35.11 -52.80 21.29
N ALA A 29 -35.13 -53.11 20.00
CA ALA A 29 -36.13 -54.01 19.39
C ALA A 29 -35.77 -54.28 17.93
N THR A 30 -35.66 -55.56 17.59
CA THR A 30 -35.54 -56.17 16.29
C THR A 30 -36.64 -55.75 15.32
N PHE A 31 -36.31 -55.33 14.10
CA PHE A 31 -36.95 -55.72 12.81
C PHE A 31 -36.09 -55.27 11.65
N GLY A 32 -35.86 -56.20 10.72
CA GLY A 32 -35.05 -55.95 9.56
C GLY A 32 -35.73 -55.14 8.46
N ALA A 33 -34.91 -54.47 7.70
CA ALA A 33 -35.01 -54.35 6.25
C ALA A 33 -33.89 -53.38 5.76
N ALA A 34 -33.14 -53.84 4.79
CA ALA A 34 -32.05 -53.13 4.16
C ALA A 34 -32.51 -51.83 3.47
N LEU A 35 -31.90 -50.72 3.84
CA LEU A 35 -31.80 -49.55 2.95
C LEU A 35 -30.33 -49.19 2.85
N VAL A 36 -29.69 -49.66 1.80
CA VAL A 36 -28.39 -49.19 1.34
C VAL A 36 -28.59 -47.77 0.84
N GLY A 37 -28.39 -46.80 1.76
CA GLY A 37 -28.33 -45.40 1.37
C GLY A 37 -26.98 -45.13 0.67
N GLU A 38 -27.00 -44.88 -0.61
CA GLU A 38 -25.86 -44.32 -1.34
C GLU A 38 -25.45 -42.99 -0.71
N THR A 39 -24.34 -43.01 -0.01
CA THR A 39 -23.64 -41.75 0.36
C THR A 39 -23.11 -41.12 -0.89
N ARG A 40 -23.85 -40.17 -1.47
CA ARG A 40 -23.33 -39.27 -2.48
C ARG A 40 -22.16 -38.51 -1.84
N GLN A 41 -20.93 -38.89 -2.20
CA GLN A 41 -19.77 -38.06 -1.97
C GLN A 41 -19.98 -36.80 -2.80
N VAL A 42 -20.19 -35.66 -2.12
CA VAL A 42 -20.11 -34.36 -2.76
C VAL A 42 -18.63 -34.14 -3.06
N VAL A 43 -18.22 -34.46 -4.27
CA VAL A 43 -16.93 -34.08 -4.81
C VAL A 43 -17.01 -32.56 -4.97
N VAL A 44 -16.45 -31.82 -4.02
CA VAL A 44 -16.17 -30.40 -4.20
C VAL A 44 -15.08 -30.35 -5.27
N GLU A 45 -15.48 -30.07 -6.50
CA GLU A 45 -14.57 -29.79 -7.60
C GLU A 45 -13.70 -28.60 -7.17
N GLN A 46 -12.48 -28.87 -6.74
CA GLN A 46 -11.48 -27.81 -6.55
C GLN A 46 -11.25 -27.21 -7.92
N LYS A 47 -11.79 -26.00 -8.12
CA LYS A 47 -11.55 -25.23 -9.34
C LYS A 47 -10.04 -25.10 -9.48
N ALA A 48 -9.48 -25.72 -10.51
CA ALA A 48 -8.04 -25.65 -10.77
C ALA A 48 -7.58 -24.20 -10.73
N ALA A 49 -6.46 -23.94 -10.04
CA ALA A 49 -5.88 -22.60 -9.99
C ALA A 49 -5.75 -22.08 -11.44
N PRO A 50 -6.09 -20.82 -11.72
CA PRO A 50 -5.99 -20.28 -13.07
C PRO A 50 -4.56 -20.46 -13.56
N GLY A 51 -4.39 -21.03 -14.78
CA GLY A 51 -3.09 -21.14 -15.41
C GLY A 51 -2.43 -19.75 -15.52
N ALA A 52 -1.13 -19.70 -15.77
CA ALA A 52 -0.33 -18.46 -15.79
C ALA A 52 -1.00 -17.30 -16.58
N ASP A 53 -1.65 -17.61 -17.71
CA ASP A 53 -2.37 -16.61 -18.53
C ASP A 53 -3.63 -16.06 -17.85
N GLY A 54 -4.31 -16.86 -17.04
CA GLY A 54 -5.43 -16.38 -16.22
C GLY A 54 -4.99 -15.42 -15.13
N LEU A 55 -3.85 -15.72 -14.49
CA LEU A 55 -3.24 -14.86 -13.47
C LEU A 55 -2.74 -13.53 -14.07
N LYS A 56 -2.08 -13.54 -15.23
CA LYS A 56 -1.58 -12.33 -15.90
C LYS A 56 -2.65 -11.23 -16.02
N LYS A 57 -3.91 -11.60 -16.28
CA LYS A 57 -5.01 -10.64 -16.44
C LYS A 57 -5.31 -9.84 -15.18
N LEU A 58 -5.08 -10.40 -13.99
CA LEU A 58 -5.33 -9.75 -12.71
C LEU A 58 -4.35 -8.59 -12.44
N TYR A 59 -3.19 -8.63 -13.07
CA TYR A 59 -2.09 -7.69 -12.84
C TYR A 59 -1.97 -6.61 -13.92
N ARG A 60 -2.91 -6.54 -14.87
CA ARG A 60 -2.90 -5.50 -15.92
C ARG A 60 -3.11 -4.12 -15.33
N ARG A 61 -2.27 -3.18 -15.76
CA ARG A 61 -2.35 -1.78 -15.33
C ARG A 61 -3.66 -1.15 -15.80
N PRO A 62 -4.28 -0.28 -14.97
CA PRO A 62 -5.43 0.51 -15.40
C PRO A 62 -5.03 1.50 -16.49
N ALA A 63 -5.95 1.80 -17.39
CA ALA A 63 -5.70 2.71 -18.50
C ALA A 63 -5.74 4.20 -18.10
N THR A 64 -6.35 4.53 -16.97
CA THR A 64 -6.58 5.91 -16.54
C THR A 64 -6.23 6.11 -15.09
N ILE A 65 -5.71 7.29 -14.77
CA ILE A 65 -5.46 7.72 -13.39
C ILE A 65 -6.78 8.22 -12.80
N PRO A 66 -7.22 7.71 -11.63
CA PRO A 66 -8.43 8.20 -10.98
C PRO A 66 -8.20 9.57 -10.32
N PHE A 67 -9.11 10.50 -10.58
CA PHE A 67 -9.17 11.79 -9.87
C PHE A 67 -10.55 11.95 -9.24
N PRO A 68 -10.64 12.43 -7.98
CA PRO A 68 -11.92 12.67 -7.33
C PRO A 68 -12.73 13.75 -8.05
N LYS A 69 -14.06 13.65 -8.01
CA LYS A 69 -14.96 14.62 -8.66
C LYS A 69 -14.80 16.04 -8.12
N ASP A 70 -14.48 16.16 -6.83
CA ASP A 70 -14.26 17.44 -6.14
C ASP A 70 -12.82 17.95 -6.25
N ASN A 71 -11.91 17.15 -6.85
CA ASN A 71 -10.55 17.55 -7.22
C ASN A 71 -10.14 16.97 -8.59
N PRO A 72 -10.81 17.37 -9.70
CA PRO A 72 -10.48 16.87 -11.04
C PRO A 72 -9.10 17.35 -11.48
N TYR A 73 -8.47 16.57 -12.34
CA TYR A 73 -7.17 16.92 -12.92
C TYR A 73 -7.25 18.15 -13.82
N THR A 74 -6.28 19.05 -13.68
CA THR A 74 -5.89 20.01 -14.73
C THR A 74 -4.37 20.14 -14.76
N PRO A 75 -3.75 20.40 -15.95
CA PRO A 75 -2.30 20.58 -16.04
C PRO A 75 -1.77 21.71 -15.13
N ASP A 76 -2.48 22.83 -15.07
CA ASP A 76 -2.09 23.97 -14.23
C ASP A 76 -2.12 23.63 -12.74
N LYS A 77 -3.10 22.83 -12.30
CA LYS A 77 -3.18 22.37 -10.91
C LYS A 77 -2.03 21.42 -10.56
N ALA A 78 -1.73 20.47 -11.43
CA ALA A 78 -0.59 19.58 -11.27
C ALA A 78 0.75 20.34 -11.24
N ALA A 79 0.90 21.37 -12.11
CA ALA A 79 2.09 22.21 -12.12
C ALA A 79 2.23 23.06 -10.85
N LEU A 80 1.13 23.61 -10.32
CA LEU A 80 1.10 24.28 -9.02
C LEU A 80 1.46 23.30 -7.89
N GLY A 81 0.84 22.11 -7.88
CA GLY A 81 1.12 21.05 -6.92
C GLY A 81 2.59 20.63 -6.92
N LYS A 82 3.21 20.49 -8.10
CA LYS A 82 4.65 20.20 -8.21
C LYS A 82 5.50 21.28 -7.56
N LYS A 83 5.18 22.57 -7.75
CA LYS A 83 5.90 23.66 -7.09
C LYS A 83 5.79 23.57 -5.57
N LEU A 84 4.59 23.38 -5.04
CA LEU A 84 4.33 23.24 -3.62
C LEU A 84 5.02 22.01 -3.01
N TYR A 85 5.01 20.88 -3.70
CA TYR A 85 5.64 19.64 -3.26
C TYR A 85 7.15 19.77 -3.03
N PHE A 86 7.84 20.60 -3.82
CA PHE A 86 9.27 20.86 -3.70
C PHE A 86 9.61 22.15 -2.95
N ASP A 87 8.60 22.87 -2.43
CA ASP A 87 8.83 24.15 -1.76
C ASP A 87 9.13 23.96 -0.28
N THR A 88 10.37 24.24 0.11
CA THR A 88 10.80 24.13 1.50
C THR A 88 10.13 25.13 2.45
N ARG A 89 9.51 26.21 1.92
CA ARG A 89 8.72 27.16 2.71
C ARG A 89 7.49 26.53 3.37
N LEU A 90 7.13 25.30 2.98
CA LEU A 90 6.06 24.53 3.63
C LEU A 90 6.48 23.95 4.99
N SER A 91 7.75 24.03 5.38
CA SER A 91 8.22 23.68 6.72
C SER A 91 8.55 24.92 7.54
N VAL A 92 8.44 24.83 8.86
CA VAL A 92 8.76 25.96 9.76
C VAL A 92 10.20 26.43 9.59
N SER A 93 11.12 25.48 9.42
CA SER A 93 12.55 25.73 9.22
C SER A 93 12.91 26.24 7.83
N SER A 94 11.99 26.15 6.85
CA SER A 94 12.26 26.37 5.42
C SER A 94 13.38 25.46 4.86
N ALA A 95 13.64 24.32 5.51
CA ALA A 95 14.68 23.37 5.13
C ALA A 95 14.13 22.07 4.53
N GLN A 96 12.85 21.79 4.71
CA GLN A 96 12.22 20.54 4.29
C GLN A 96 11.00 20.79 3.41
N SER A 97 10.79 19.93 2.45
CA SER A 97 9.61 19.86 1.60
C SER A 97 9.12 18.42 1.50
N CYS A 98 8.00 18.14 0.85
CA CYS A 98 7.60 16.75 0.58
C CYS A 98 8.70 16.00 -0.17
N GLY A 99 9.32 16.64 -1.17
CA GLY A 99 10.43 16.08 -1.94
C GLY A 99 11.71 15.82 -1.15
N SER A 100 11.86 16.33 0.08
CA SER A 100 13.01 16.03 0.94
C SER A 100 12.96 14.60 1.50
N CYS A 101 11.74 14.13 1.83
CA CYS A 101 11.51 12.77 2.35
C CYS A 101 11.03 11.82 1.23
N HIS A 102 10.33 12.33 0.22
CA HIS A 102 9.85 11.54 -0.91
C HIS A 102 10.60 11.95 -2.19
N SER A 103 11.88 11.54 -2.26
CA SER A 103 12.78 11.89 -3.36
C SER A 103 12.63 10.93 -4.54
N PRO A 104 12.54 11.43 -5.77
CA PRO A 104 12.53 10.57 -6.97
C PRO A 104 13.77 9.69 -7.09
N SER A 105 14.89 10.06 -6.49
CA SER A 105 16.14 9.30 -6.54
C SER A 105 16.12 8.03 -5.68
N PHE A 106 15.16 7.90 -4.77
CA PHE A 106 14.99 6.76 -3.86
C PHE A 106 13.62 6.10 -4.02
N GLY A 107 13.13 5.97 -5.27
CA GLY A 107 11.80 5.40 -5.52
C GLY A 107 10.67 6.18 -4.82
N TRP A 108 10.85 7.50 -4.65
CA TRP A 108 9.93 8.40 -3.95
C TRP A 108 9.78 8.10 -2.44
N GLY A 109 10.84 7.58 -1.84
CA GLY A 109 11.11 7.50 -0.41
C GLY A 109 12.35 8.35 -0.07
N ASP A 110 13.03 8.06 1.06
CA ASP A 110 14.23 8.78 1.51
C ASP A 110 15.48 7.88 1.61
N GLY A 111 15.34 6.57 1.40
CA GLY A 111 16.43 5.60 1.50
C GLY A 111 16.94 5.39 2.93
N LEU A 112 16.22 5.85 3.94
CA LEU A 112 16.59 5.72 5.35
C LEU A 112 15.72 4.67 6.04
N ALA A 113 16.23 4.04 7.09
CA ALA A 113 15.44 3.09 7.88
C ALA A 113 14.18 3.75 8.46
N VAL A 114 14.33 4.93 9.01
CA VAL A 114 13.23 5.80 9.46
C VAL A 114 13.44 7.21 8.96
N GLY A 115 12.35 7.90 8.64
CA GLY A 115 12.40 9.28 8.18
C GLY A 115 13.05 10.22 9.19
N VAL A 116 13.54 11.37 8.70
CA VAL A 116 14.14 12.43 9.51
C VAL A 116 13.35 13.72 9.29
N GLY A 117 12.79 14.26 10.37
CA GLY A 117 11.92 15.42 10.34
C GLY A 117 12.54 16.69 10.94
N HIS A 118 11.67 17.53 11.48
CA HIS A 118 12.04 18.83 12.07
C HIS A 118 13.14 18.69 13.12
N GLY A 119 14.13 19.58 13.06
CA GLY A 119 15.27 19.56 14.00
C GLY A 119 16.15 18.30 13.89
N MET A 120 16.15 17.61 12.75
CA MET A 120 16.86 16.35 12.55
C MET A 120 16.35 15.19 13.43
N GLN A 121 15.13 15.31 13.93
CA GLN A 121 14.50 14.26 14.73
C GLN A 121 14.24 13.01 13.88
N LYS A 122 14.67 11.85 14.37
CA LYS A 122 14.29 10.56 13.77
C LYS A 122 12.80 10.31 14.00
N LEU A 123 12.10 9.95 12.94
CA LEU A 123 10.70 9.52 12.99
C LEU A 123 10.62 8.04 13.37
N GLY A 124 9.44 7.59 13.76
CA GLY A 124 9.26 6.20 14.20
C GLY A 124 9.07 5.20 13.07
N ARG A 125 8.96 5.65 11.81
CA ARG A 125 8.61 4.81 10.67
C ARG A 125 9.42 5.15 9.43
N HIS A 126 9.59 4.12 8.58
CA HIS A 126 10.14 4.26 7.24
C HIS A 126 9.25 5.13 6.36
N THR A 127 9.86 5.99 5.54
CA THR A 127 9.14 6.87 4.61
C THR A 127 8.58 6.04 3.44
N PRO A 128 7.24 5.88 3.31
CA PRO A 128 6.65 5.11 2.22
C PRO A 128 6.75 5.87 0.90
N THR A 129 6.76 5.14 -0.21
CA THR A 129 6.66 5.77 -1.54
C THR A 129 5.30 6.45 -1.73
N VAL A 130 5.27 7.53 -2.53
CA VAL A 130 4.06 8.18 -3.03
C VAL A 130 3.66 7.71 -4.44
N VAL A 131 4.47 6.81 -5.05
CA VAL A 131 4.16 6.26 -6.37
C VAL A 131 2.84 5.49 -6.34
N ASN A 132 2.01 5.72 -7.35
CA ASN A 132 0.69 5.09 -7.50
C ASN A 132 -0.33 5.44 -6.40
N ALA A 133 -0.09 6.48 -5.60
CA ALA A 133 -1.01 6.93 -4.54
C ALA A 133 -2.42 7.29 -5.07
N ALA A 134 -2.57 7.57 -6.37
CA ALA A 134 -3.86 7.85 -6.99
C ALA A 134 -4.90 6.73 -6.83
N TRP A 135 -4.47 5.47 -6.68
CA TRP A 135 -5.34 4.30 -6.55
C TRP A 135 -5.54 3.82 -5.11
N SER A 136 -4.96 4.53 -4.15
CA SER A 136 -5.15 4.23 -2.73
C SER A 136 -6.41 4.91 -2.18
N ASP A 137 -7.15 4.18 -1.36
CA ASP A 137 -8.35 4.66 -0.67
C ASP A 137 -8.06 5.06 0.79
N ILE A 138 -6.84 4.76 1.29
CA ILE A 138 -6.43 5.04 2.66
C ILE A 138 -4.92 5.29 2.74
N PHE A 139 -4.49 6.24 3.57
CA PHE A 139 -3.13 6.74 3.60
C PHE A 139 -2.47 6.60 4.96
N MET A 140 -1.13 6.67 4.99
CA MET A 140 -0.22 6.36 6.08
C MET A 140 -0.11 4.84 6.34
N TRP A 141 0.96 4.41 7.00
CA TRP A 141 1.17 3.01 7.37
C TRP A 141 0.03 2.41 8.22
N ASP A 142 -0.59 3.23 9.05
CA ASP A 142 -1.70 2.85 9.95
C ASP A 142 -3.09 3.18 9.39
N GLY A 143 -3.16 3.72 8.16
CA GLY A 143 -4.43 4.03 7.49
C GLY A 143 -5.28 5.08 8.21
N ARG A 144 -4.67 6.04 8.89
CA ARG A 144 -5.41 7.04 9.67
C ARG A 144 -6.05 8.15 8.84
N LEU A 145 -5.64 8.32 7.59
CA LEU A 145 -6.12 9.40 6.73
C LEU A 145 -6.89 8.83 5.52
N PRO A 146 -8.11 9.31 5.27
CA PRO A 146 -9.02 8.73 4.27
C PRO A 146 -8.84 9.28 2.86
N THR A 147 -8.15 10.41 2.69
CA THR A 147 -7.94 11.03 1.37
C THR A 147 -6.50 11.50 1.21
N LEU A 148 -6.05 11.62 -0.03
CA LEU A 148 -4.72 12.15 -0.32
C LEU A 148 -4.64 13.64 0.02
N GLU A 149 -5.75 14.37 -0.08
CA GLU A 149 -5.87 15.75 0.33
C GLU A 149 -5.66 15.93 1.85
N ASP A 150 -6.22 15.03 2.66
CA ASP A 150 -5.98 15.04 4.11
C ASP A 150 -4.53 14.64 4.41
N GLN A 151 -4.00 13.67 3.68
CA GLN A 151 -2.62 13.24 3.83
C GLN A 151 -1.63 14.37 3.53
N ALA A 152 -1.84 15.14 2.47
CA ALA A 152 -0.96 16.25 2.09
C ALA A 152 -0.79 17.31 3.20
N LEU A 153 -1.78 17.50 4.07
CA LEU A 153 -1.71 18.43 5.20
C LEU A 153 -1.13 17.80 6.48
N GLY A 154 -1.13 16.48 6.59
CA GLY A 154 -0.67 15.78 7.80
C GLY A 154 0.78 16.08 8.17
N PRO A 155 1.76 15.75 7.30
CA PRO A 155 3.18 16.01 7.54
C PRO A 155 3.51 17.49 7.73
N ILE A 156 2.80 18.40 7.04
CA ILE A 156 3.01 19.85 7.20
C ILE A 156 2.79 20.28 8.64
N GLN A 157 1.70 19.81 9.27
CA GLN A 157 1.33 20.18 10.63
C GLN A 157 2.01 19.33 11.72
N SER A 158 2.53 18.16 11.36
CA SER A 158 3.17 17.26 12.31
C SER A 158 4.41 17.92 12.91
N THR A 159 4.44 18.04 14.24
CA THR A 159 5.55 18.65 14.98
C THR A 159 6.86 17.91 14.81
N GLY A 160 6.80 16.61 14.56
CA GLY A 160 7.99 15.78 14.28
C GLY A 160 8.46 15.88 12.83
N GLU A 161 7.58 16.25 11.88
CA GLU A 161 7.90 16.25 10.44
C GLU A 161 8.23 17.68 9.94
N MET A 162 7.27 18.47 9.47
CA MET A 162 7.52 19.83 8.94
C MET A 162 7.20 20.94 9.95
N ASN A 163 6.47 20.64 11.02
CA ASN A 163 6.17 21.52 12.16
C ASN A 163 5.63 22.90 11.78
N MET A 164 4.77 22.99 10.74
CA MET A 164 4.26 24.25 10.22
C MET A 164 2.77 24.42 10.52
N PRO A 165 2.37 25.37 11.38
CA PRO A 165 0.97 25.75 11.55
C PRO A 165 0.36 26.26 10.25
N LEU A 166 -0.87 25.83 9.92
CA LEU A 166 -1.48 26.18 8.62
C LEU A 166 -1.77 27.67 8.45
N ASP A 167 -2.10 28.37 9.50
CA ASP A 167 -2.33 29.84 9.49
C ASP A 167 -1.03 30.58 9.15
N GLU A 168 0.09 30.19 9.77
CA GLU A 168 1.42 30.70 9.45
C GLU A 168 1.80 30.38 8.01
N LEU A 169 1.58 29.14 7.55
CA LEU A 169 1.83 28.75 6.18
C LEU A 169 1.02 29.57 5.18
N MET A 170 -0.28 29.80 5.46
CA MET A 170 -1.11 30.62 4.58
C MET A 170 -0.62 32.06 4.52
N ALA A 171 -0.19 32.65 5.63
CA ALA A 171 0.41 33.97 5.66
C ALA A 171 1.71 34.02 4.85
N ARG A 172 2.58 33.01 5.03
CA ARG A 172 3.86 32.87 4.33
C ARG A 172 3.67 32.74 2.81
N LEU A 173 2.76 31.89 2.34
CA LEU A 173 2.49 31.71 0.91
C LEU A 173 1.87 32.96 0.28
N LYS A 174 0.97 33.64 0.99
CA LYS A 174 0.38 34.92 0.51
C LYS A 174 1.40 36.05 0.39
N ALA A 175 2.46 36.01 1.17
CA ALA A 175 3.56 36.98 1.11
C ALA A 175 4.51 36.75 -0.08
N VAL A 176 4.40 35.63 -0.79
CA VAL A 176 5.17 35.34 -2.02
C VAL A 176 4.36 35.82 -3.23
N PRO A 177 4.81 36.90 -3.93
CA PRO A 177 4.00 37.55 -4.95
C PRO A 177 3.55 36.61 -6.09
N ASP A 178 4.43 35.71 -6.51
CA ASP A 178 4.15 34.84 -7.66
C ASP A 178 3.18 33.69 -7.35
N TYR A 179 2.90 33.38 -6.06
CA TYR A 179 1.87 32.35 -5.74
C TYR A 179 0.46 32.83 -6.00
N LYS A 180 0.16 34.12 -5.71
CA LYS A 180 -1.22 34.60 -5.89
C LYS A 180 -1.75 34.36 -7.32
N PRO A 181 -1.07 34.78 -8.40
CA PRO A 181 -1.57 34.55 -9.76
C PRO A 181 -1.66 33.07 -10.14
N LEU A 182 -0.81 32.20 -9.58
CA LEU A 182 -0.88 30.75 -9.80
C LEU A 182 -2.14 30.15 -9.17
N PHE A 183 -2.43 30.52 -7.92
CA PHE A 183 -3.65 30.06 -7.22
C PHE A 183 -4.91 30.66 -7.86
N ASP A 184 -4.93 31.93 -8.22
CA ASP A 184 -6.08 32.58 -8.88
C ASP A 184 -6.44 31.90 -10.20
N ARG A 185 -5.44 31.44 -10.96
CA ARG A 185 -5.66 30.69 -12.21
C ARG A 185 -6.31 29.32 -11.95
N VAL A 186 -5.87 28.62 -10.92
CA VAL A 186 -6.31 27.24 -10.62
C VAL A 186 -7.57 27.22 -9.75
N PHE A 187 -7.68 28.17 -8.83
CA PHE A 187 -8.74 28.28 -7.82
C PHE A 187 -9.26 29.73 -7.74
N PRO A 188 -9.91 30.24 -8.79
CA PRO A 188 -10.22 31.67 -8.95
C PRO A 188 -11.11 32.25 -7.86
N GLN A 189 -11.93 31.43 -7.19
CA GLN A 189 -12.83 31.85 -6.13
C GLN A 189 -12.31 31.55 -4.72
N GLU A 190 -11.42 30.58 -4.58
CA GLU A 190 -10.96 30.07 -3.28
C GLU A 190 -9.60 30.65 -2.88
N GLY A 191 -8.74 31.02 -3.84
CA GLY A 191 -7.40 31.56 -3.61
C GLY A 191 -6.49 30.63 -2.82
N ILE A 192 -5.58 31.21 -2.00
CA ILE A 192 -4.62 30.49 -1.17
C ILE A 192 -5.28 30.11 0.17
N THR A 193 -5.65 28.84 0.32
CA THR A 193 -6.25 28.25 1.52
C THR A 193 -5.64 26.87 1.79
N PRO A 194 -5.75 26.31 3.01
CA PRO A 194 -5.30 24.94 3.28
C PRO A 194 -5.94 23.92 2.33
N LYS A 195 -7.21 24.08 2.00
CA LYS A 195 -7.94 23.20 1.10
C LYS A 195 -7.38 23.23 -0.33
N THR A 196 -7.11 24.41 -0.88
CA THR A 196 -6.56 24.56 -2.23
C THR A 196 -5.10 24.13 -2.32
N LEU A 197 -4.32 24.34 -1.25
CA LEU A 197 -2.97 23.80 -1.08
C LEU A 197 -3.01 22.27 -1.16
N ALA A 198 -3.84 21.64 -0.33
CA ALA A 198 -3.99 20.18 -0.29
C ALA A 198 -4.42 19.62 -1.65
N LYS A 199 -5.43 20.22 -2.29
CA LYS A 199 -5.91 19.82 -3.61
C LYS A 199 -4.81 19.90 -4.68
N ALA A 200 -4.00 20.93 -4.67
CA ALA A 200 -2.91 21.10 -5.64
C ALA A 200 -1.83 20.03 -5.44
N ILE A 201 -1.35 19.84 -4.18
CA ILE A 201 -0.35 18.81 -3.86
C ILE A 201 -0.87 17.42 -4.23
N ALA A 202 -2.06 17.05 -3.77
CA ALA A 202 -2.68 15.74 -4.06
C ALA A 202 -2.89 15.51 -5.57
N THR A 203 -3.20 16.58 -6.35
CA THR A 203 -3.29 16.45 -7.81
C THR A 203 -1.94 16.09 -8.42
N TYR A 204 -0.85 16.70 -7.96
CA TYR A 204 0.50 16.37 -8.43
C TYR A 204 0.89 14.95 -8.02
N GLU A 205 0.66 14.56 -6.77
CA GLU A 205 0.97 13.21 -6.28
C GLU A 205 0.24 12.13 -7.07
N ARG A 206 -1.02 12.36 -7.48
CA ARG A 206 -1.74 11.43 -8.36
C ARG A 206 -1.11 11.26 -9.74
N THR A 207 -0.29 12.21 -10.19
CA THR A 207 0.48 12.07 -11.45
C THR A 207 1.75 11.24 -11.29
N MET A 208 2.16 10.90 -10.06
CA MET A 208 3.34 10.08 -9.81
C MET A 208 2.97 8.60 -9.99
N VAL A 209 3.06 8.14 -11.20
CA VAL A 209 2.75 6.76 -11.59
C VAL A 209 4.04 6.06 -11.97
N SER A 210 4.23 4.82 -11.48
CA SER A 210 5.38 4.00 -11.88
C SER A 210 5.43 3.84 -13.41
N GLU A 211 6.60 3.92 -13.99
CA GLU A 211 6.81 3.62 -15.41
C GLU A 211 6.55 2.13 -15.70
N ARG A 212 6.59 1.75 -16.98
CA ARG A 212 6.43 0.33 -17.36
C ARG A 212 7.67 -0.45 -16.96
N ALA A 213 7.46 -1.50 -16.18
CA ALA A 213 8.47 -2.43 -15.73
C ALA A 213 8.56 -3.67 -16.67
N PRO A 214 9.62 -4.48 -16.59
CA PRO A 214 9.73 -5.75 -17.33
C PRO A 214 8.50 -6.66 -17.10
N PHE A 215 7.97 -6.72 -15.89
CA PHE A 215 6.75 -7.45 -15.56
C PHE A 215 5.54 -7.00 -16.40
N ASP A 216 5.36 -5.69 -16.62
CA ASP A 216 4.25 -5.19 -17.43
C ASP A 216 4.35 -5.65 -18.89
N ALA A 217 5.55 -5.60 -19.47
CA ALA A 217 5.79 -6.08 -20.83
C ALA A 217 5.50 -7.59 -20.96
N TRP A 218 5.91 -8.38 -19.96
CA TRP A 218 5.66 -9.81 -19.94
C TRP A 218 4.17 -10.15 -19.87
N ILE A 219 3.39 -9.50 -18.98
CA ILE A 219 1.94 -9.77 -18.89
C ILE A 219 1.18 -9.33 -20.15
N GLU A 220 1.74 -8.41 -20.94
CA GLU A 220 1.20 -7.95 -22.20
C GLU A 220 1.64 -8.82 -23.41
N GLY A 221 2.49 -9.84 -23.18
CA GLY A 221 2.83 -10.88 -24.16
C GLY A 221 4.29 -10.90 -24.61
N ASP A 222 5.17 -10.02 -24.12
CA ASP A 222 6.61 -10.11 -24.37
C ASP A 222 7.25 -11.16 -23.45
N GLU A 223 7.27 -12.40 -23.92
CA GLU A 223 7.85 -13.51 -23.15
C GLU A 223 9.35 -13.36 -22.85
N LYS A 224 10.05 -12.46 -23.54
CA LYS A 224 11.49 -12.21 -23.31
C LYS A 224 11.75 -11.13 -22.27
N ALA A 225 10.72 -10.40 -21.83
CA ALA A 225 10.86 -9.29 -20.88
C ALA A 225 11.26 -9.75 -19.47
N MET A 226 11.03 -11.04 -19.13
CA MET A 226 11.42 -11.62 -17.84
C MET A 226 12.27 -12.87 -18.03
N SER A 227 13.22 -13.09 -17.11
CA SER A 227 13.98 -14.33 -17.05
C SER A 227 13.09 -15.50 -16.60
N GLU A 228 13.52 -16.74 -16.88
CA GLU A 228 12.78 -17.94 -16.42
C GLU A 228 12.73 -18.04 -14.89
N GLU A 229 13.76 -17.56 -14.20
CA GLU A 229 13.77 -17.47 -12.72
C GLU A 229 12.66 -16.54 -12.23
N ALA A 230 12.55 -15.33 -12.80
CA ALA A 230 11.51 -14.37 -12.43
C ALA A 230 10.10 -14.91 -12.75
N LYS A 231 9.92 -15.64 -13.84
CA LYS A 231 8.63 -16.29 -14.15
C LYS A 231 8.28 -17.38 -13.15
N ARG A 232 9.27 -18.21 -12.72
CA ARG A 232 9.05 -19.17 -11.63
C ARG A 232 8.73 -18.45 -10.32
N GLY A 233 9.42 -17.34 -10.02
CA GLY A 233 9.14 -16.47 -8.86
C GLY A 233 7.70 -15.95 -8.84
N PHE A 234 7.16 -15.55 -9.99
CA PHE A 234 5.74 -15.17 -10.11
C PHE A 234 4.79 -16.33 -9.76
N VAL A 235 5.12 -17.55 -10.17
CA VAL A 235 4.32 -18.73 -9.81
C VAL A 235 4.40 -19.00 -8.31
N VAL A 236 5.59 -18.92 -7.71
CA VAL A 236 5.79 -19.09 -6.26
C VAL A 236 5.04 -18.00 -5.48
N PHE A 237 5.08 -16.74 -5.92
CA PHE A 237 4.40 -15.59 -5.32
C PHE A 237 2.87 -15.79 -5.27
N ASN A 238 2.26 -16.31 -6.34
CA ASN A 238 0.83 -16.58 -6.43
C ASN A 238 0.41 -17.94 -5.85
N GLY A 239 1.36 -18.83 -5.64
CA GLY A 239 1.14 -20.21 -5.19
C GLY A 239 1.66 -20.45 -3.78
N LYS A 240 2.75 -21.21 -3.66
CA LYS A 240 3.29 -21.72 -2.39
C LYS A 240 3.58 -20.61 -1.38
N ALA A 241 4.11 -19.47 -1.80
CA ALA A 241 4.44 -18.36 -0.90
C ALA A 241 3.22 -17.52 -0.48
N GLN A 242 2.07 -17.64 -1.15
CA GLN A 242 0.80 -16.98 -0.85
C GLN A 242 0.89 -15.44 -0.75
N CYS A 243 1.92 -14.82 -1.29
CA CYS A 243 2.14 -13.36 -1.22
C CYS A 243 0.96 -12.60 -1.86
N ALA A 244 0.37 -13.15 -2.94
CA ALA A 244 -0.76 -12.58 -3.65
C ALA A 244 -2.04 -12.49 -2.81
N ALA A 245 -2.14 -13.14 -1.66
CA ALA A 245 -3.29 -13.02 -0.75
C ALA A 245 -3.42 -11.60 -0.16
N CYS A 246 -2.29 -10.88 -0.04
CA CYS A 246 -2.25 -9.50 0.41
C CYS A 246 -1.75 -8.56 -0.70
N HIS A 247 -0.81 -9.04 -1.53
CA HIS A 247 -0.19 -8.28 -2.61
C HIS A 247 -0.78 -8.67 -3.97
N GLU A 248 -2.06 -8.34 -4.17
CA GLU A 248 -2.82 -8.66 -5.39
C GLU A 248 -2.96 -7.47 -6.35
N GLY A 249 -3.42 -7.77 -7.56
CA GLY A 249 -3.73 -6.76 -8.56
C GLY A 249 -2.51 -6.04 -9.13
N TRP A 250 -2.76 -5.07 -10.00
CA TRP A 250 -1.72 -4.38 -10.77
C TRP A 250 -0.69 -3.64 -9.91
N ASN A 251 -1.09 -3.11 -8.76
CA ASN A 251 -0.22 -2.39 -7.82
C ASN A 251 0.30 -3.27 -6.68
N PHE A 252 -0.01 -4.57 -6.69
CA PHE A 252 0.42 -5.55 -5.70
C PHE A 252 0.05 -5.17 -4.27
N THR A 253 -1.22 -4.79 -4.05
CA THR A 253 -1.77 -4.50 -2.73
C THR A 253 -3.29 -4.61 -2.72
N ASN A 254 -3.83 -5.14 -1.63
CA ASN A 254 -5.25 -5.07 -1.30
C ASN A 254 -5.56 -3.98 -0.26
N GLU A 255 -4.53 -3.19 0.16
CA GLU A 255 -4.61 -2.17 1.20
C GLU A 255 -5.13 -2.68 2.57
N GLY A 256 -5.21 -3.99 2.76
CA GLY A 256 -5.58 -4.63 4.02
C GLY A 256 -4.52 -4.39 5.11
N PHE A 257 -4.94 -4.51 6.36
CA PHE A 257 -4.06 -4.34 7.51
C PHE A 257 -3.63 -5.71 8.04
N GLN A 258 -2.33 -5.93 8.14
CA GLN A 258 -1.76 -7.19 8.59
C GLN A 258 -0.65 -6.95 9.63
N ASP A 259 -0.70 -7.70 10.71
CA ASP A 259 0.47 -7.91 11.56
C ASP A 259 1.27 -9.07 10.97
N ILE A 260 2.43 -8.74 10.44
CA ILE A 260 3.34 -9.71 9.81
C ILE A 260 4.39 -10.27 10.79
N GLY A 261 4.23 -10.04 12.09
CA GLY A 261 5.11 -10.62 13.12
C GLY A 261 6.52 -10.02 13.16
N LEU A 262 6.67 -8.72 12.88
CA LEU A 262 7.95 -8.01 13.10
C LEU A 262 8.17 -7.75 14.60
N PRO A 263 9.43 -7.75 15.08
CA PRO A 263 9.76 -7.43 16.47
C PRO A 263 9.70 -5.92 16.74
N SER A 264 8.52 -5.31 16.51
CA SER A 264 8.30 -3.88 16.69
C SER A 264 7.25 -3.62 17.77
N GLU A 265 7.49 -2.60 18.59
CA GLU A 265 6.56 -2.14 19.62
C GLU A 265 5.46 -1.21 19.05
N ASP A 266 5.58 -0.79 17.78
CA ASP A 266 4.58 0.04 17.13
C ASP A 266 3.28 -0.75 16.94
N VAL A 267 2.22 -0.29 17.59
CA VAL A 267 0.90 -0.94 17.54
C VAL A 267 0.13 -0.69 16.25
N GLY A 268 0.67 0.12 15.34
CA GLY A 268 0.11 0.36 14.00
C GLY A 268 -1.35 0.79 14.03
N ARG A 269 -2.19 0.09 13.27
CA ARG A 269 -3.65 0.32 13.20
C ARG A 269 -4.34 0.16 14.53
N GLY A 270 -3.81 -0.66 15.43
CA GLY A 270 -4.34 -0.90 16.78
C GLY A 270 -4.50 0.38 17.60
N LYS A 271 -3.69 1.41 17.34
CA LYS A 271 -3.84 2.73 17.97
C LYS A 271 -5.23 3.35 17.74
N PHE A 272 -5.85 3.09 16.61
CA PHE A 272 -7.13 3.67 16.20
C PHE A 272 -8.34 2.74 16.44
N VAL A 273 -8.06 1.45 16.68
CA VAL A 273 -9.07 0.42 16.97
C VAL A 273 -8.59 -0.51 18.10
N PRO A 274 -8.36 0.02 19.31
CA PRO A 274 -7.64 -0.70 20.38
C PRO A 274 -8.34 -1.98 20.85
N GLY A 275 -9.63 -2.11 20.64
CA GLY A 275 -10.40 -3.31 21.03
C GLY A 275 -10.30 -4.49 20.04
N VAL A 276 -9.63 -4.34 18.92
CA VAL A 276 -9.53 -5.37 17.87
C VAL A 276 -8.13 -5.95 17.86
N ILE A 277 -7.97 -7.17 18.43
CA ILE A 277 -6.66 -7.82 18.58
C ILE A 277 -5.91 -7.93 17.23
N LYS A 278 -6.58 -8.35 16.16
CA LYS A 278 -5.96 -8.51 14.82
C LYS A 278 -5.51 -7.19 14.19
N MET A 279 -5.85 -6.03 14.79
CA MET A 279 -5.35 -4.72 14.36
C MET A 279 -4.16 -4.22 15.17
N GLN A 280 -3.80 -4.90 16.28
CA GLN A 280 -2.58 -4.59 16.99
C GLN A 280 -1.37 -4.97 16.14
N HIS A 281 -0.37 -4.09 16.08
CA HIS A 281 0.83 -4.24 15.24
C HIS A 281 0.54 -4.43 13.74
N ALA A 282 -0.69 -4.14 13.30
CA ALA A 282 -1.09 -4.29 11.92
C ALA A 282 -0.81 -2.99 11.14
N PHE A 283 -0.24 -3.15 9.95
CA PHE A 283 0.07 -2.07 9.03
C PHE A 283 -0.58 -2.33 7.67
N LYS A 284 -0.85 -1.25 6.96
CA LYS A 284 -1.41 -1.32 5.60
C LYS A 284 -0.45 -2.06 4.69
N THR A 285 -0.95 -3.04 3.94
CA THR A 285 -0.19 -3.72 2.90
C THR A 285 0.25 -2.72 1.83
N PRO A 286 1.55 -2.45 1.65
CA PRO A 286 2.02 -1.51 0.64
C PRO A 286 2.00 -2.13 -0.76
N GLY A 287 1.93 -1.29 -1.80
CA GLY A 287 2.19 -1.72 -3.16
C GLY A 287 3.64 -2.12 -3.37
N LEU A 288 3.90 -3.05 -4.31
CA LEU A 288 5.26 -3.54 -4.58
C LEU A 288 5.90 -2.97 -5.86
N ARG A 289 5.23 -2.06 -6.56
CA ARG A 289 5.87 -1.38 -7.71
C ARG A 289 7.08 -0.58 -7.24
N GLU A 290 8.17 -0.61 -7.99
CA GLU A 290 9.45 0.06 -7.70
C GLU A 290 10.10 -0.43 -6.38
N ILE A 291 9.86 -1.69 -6.00
CA ILE A 291 10.23 -2.20 -4.67
C ILE A 291 11.75 -2.27 -4.45
N ALA A 292 12.57 -2.62 -5.46
CA ALA A 292 14.00 -2.72 -5.28
C ALA A 292 14.70 -1.36 -5.16
N HIS A 293 14.02 -0.25 -5.53
CA HIS A 293 14.50 1.11 -5.32
C HIS A 293 14.20 1.68 -3.93
N ARG A 294 13.52 0.92 -3.06
CA ARG A 294 12.94 1.42 -1.80
C ARG A 294 13.48 0.76 -0.53
N ALA A 295 14.69 0.20 -0.62
CA ALA A 295 15.37 -0.29 0.58
C ALA A 295 15.68 0.89 1.54
N PRO A 296 15.68 0.66 2.87
CA PRO A 296 15.35 -0.59 3.56
C PRO A 296 13.81 -0.81 3.66
N TYR A 297 13.40 -1.99 4.06
CA TYR A 297 12.01 -2.46 3.98
C TYR A 297 11.33 -2.50 5.34
N MET A 298 10.02 -2.73 5.31
CA MET A 298 9.05 -2.75 6.40
C MET A 298 8.67 -1.34 6.90
N HIS A 299 7.68 -1.28 7.78
CA HIS A 299 7.22 0.00 8.32
C HIS A 299 8.25 0.72 9.19
N ASP A 300 9.25 0.00 9.69
CA ASP A 300 10.32 0.46 10.57
C ASP A 300 11.71 0.41 9.90
N GLY A 301 11.77 0.03 8.61
CA GLY A 301 13.03 -0.08 7.88
C GLY A 301 13.99 -1.14 8.44
N SER A 302 13.48 -2.15 9.14
CA SER A 302 14.29 -3.15 9.84
C SER A 302 14.99 -4.17 8.95
N LEU A 303 14.55 -4.31 7.69
CA LEU A 303 15.12 -5.26 6.74
C LEU A 303 15.80 -4.53 5.58
N GLU A 304 17.07 -4.83 5.34
CA GLU A 304 17.90 -4.09 4.38
C GLU A 304 17.76 -4.58 2.94
N THR A 305 17.42 -5.87 2.75
CA THR A 305 17.40 -6.50 1.41
C THR A 305 16.11 -7.27 1.14
N LEU A 306 15.78 -7.49 -0.13
CA LEU A 306 14.65 -8.31 -0.55
C LEU A 306 14.83 -9.78 -0.10
N GLU A 307 16.06 -10.25 -0.02
CA GLU A 307 16.39 -11.57 0.48
C GLU A 307 15.96 -11.71 1.96
N GLN A 308 16.25 -10.70 2.78
CA GLN A 308 15.81 -10.67 4.19
C GLN A 308 14.29 -10.60 4.31
N VAL A 309 13.63 -9.85 3.41
CA VAL A 309 12.16 -9.78 3.36
C VAL A 309 11.57 -11.16 3.07
N VAL A 310 12.08 -11.86 2.05
CA VAL A 310 11.60 -13.22 1.70
C VAL A 310 11.88 -14.20 2.84
N GLU A 311 13.03 -14.11 3.53
CA GLU A 311 13.35 -14.93 4.68
C GLU A 311 12.40 -14.69 5.86
N HIS A 312 12.06 -13.43 6.14
CA HIS A 312 11.09 -13.08 7.18
C HIS A 312 9.71 -13.74 6.91
N TYR A 313 9.21 -13.65 5.68
CA TYR A 313 7.94 -14.29 5.31
C TYR A 313 8.03 -15.82 5.33
N ASP A 314 9.16 -16.39 4.90
CA ASP A 314 9.39 -17.84 4.94
C ASP A 314 9.41 -18.37 6.38
N SER A 315 9.95 -17.60 7.35
CA SER A 315 9.95 -17.95 8.77
C SER A 315 8.57 -17.87 9.43
N GLY A 316 7.65 -17.11 8.88
CA GLY A 316 6.30 -16.87 9.43
C GLY A 316 6.24 -15.80 10.54
N GLY A 317 7.34 -15.08 10.80
CA GLY A 317 7.40 -14.01 11.81
C GLY A 317 7.15 -14.45 13.26
N ILE A 318 7.15 -13.50 14.18
CA ILE A 318 6.91 -13.75 15.62
C ILE A 318 5.46 -14.17 15.85
N ASP A 319 5.28 -15.25 16.60
CA ASP A 319 3.95 -15.73 17.00
C ASP A 319 3.38 -14.87 18.14
N ARG A 320 2.24 -14.25 17.87
CA ARG A 320 1.45 -13.44 18.83
C ARG A 320 -0.02 -13.38 18.41
N PRO A 321 -0.95 -13.09 19.33
CA PRO A 321 -2.39 -13.14 19.06
C PRO A 321 -2.86 -12.22 17.90
N SER A 322 -2.15 -11.13 17.65
CA SER A 322 -2.45 -10.19 16.57
C SER A 322 -1.92 -10.66 15.22
N ARG A 323 -0.89 -11.54 15.18
CA ARG A 323 -0.30 -11.99 13.93
C ARG A 323 -1.36 -12.48 12.95
N SER A 324 -1.24 -12.08 11.71
CA SER A 324 -2.10 -12.54 10.62
C SER A 324 -2.06 -14.07 10.49
N ASP A 325 -3.22 -14.70 10.30
CA ASP A 325 -3.32 -16.14 10.10
C ASP A 325 -2.64 -16.59 8.78
N MET A 326 -2.38 -15.64 7.87
CA MET A 326 -1.62 -15.88 6.65
C MET A 326 -0.10 -15.99 6.89
N MET A 327 0.39 -15.58 8.08
CA MET A 327 1.79 -15.67 8.46
C MET A 327 2.08 -17.00 9.14
N HIS A 328 2.71 -17.89 8.42
CA HIS A 328 3.17 -19.20 8.90
C HIS A 328 4.44 -19.61 8.13
N PRO A 329 5.25 -20.56 8.63
CA PRO A 329 6.40 -21.05 7.89
C PRO A 329 5.99 -21.61 6.53
N LEU A 330 6.60 -21.09 5.44
CA LEU A 330 6.26 -21.45 4.07
C LEU A 330 7.04 -22.66 3.56
N GLY A 331 8.22 -22.91 4.13
CA GLY A 331 9.12 -24.01 3.74
C GLY A 331 9.64 -23.87 2.33
N LEU A 332 10.04 -22.66 1.95
CA LEU A 332 10.59 -22.38 0.62
C LEU A 332 12.01 -22.94 0.50
N THR A 333 12.31 -23.51 -0.65
CA THR A 333 13.67 -23.90 -1.01
C THR A 333 14.52 -22.66 -1.30
N ALA A 334 15.85 -22.79 -1.25
CA ALA A 334 16.76 -21.71 -1.63
C ALA A 334 16.50 -21.18 -3.06
N GLN A 335 16.15 -22.10 -4.00
CA GLN A 335 15.81 -21.71 -5.37
C GLN A 335 14.52 -20.90 -5.42
N GLU A 336 13.46 -21.32 -4.71
CA GLU A 336 12.19 -20.58 -4.66
C GLU A 336 12.36 -19.18 -4.07
N LYS A 337 13.20 -19.03 -3.03
CA LYS A 337 13.55 -17.70 -2.46
C LYS A 337 14.27 -16.83 -3.49
N SER A 338 15.26 -17.39 -4.19
CA SER A 338 15.98 -16.66 -5.24
C SER A 338 15.06 -16.27 -6.40
N ASP A 339 14.19 -17.18 -6.85
CA ASP A 339 13.22 -16.92 -7.90
C ASP A 339 12.22 -15.82 -7.50
N LEU A 340 11.75 -15.79 -6.23
CA LEU A 340 10.92 -14.71 -5.70
C LEU A 340 11.62 -13.35 -5.75
N VAL A 341 12.87 -13.28 -5.33
CA VAL A 341 13.65 -12.03 -5.39
C VAL A 341 13.85 -11.60 -6.85
N ALA A 342 14.15 -12.53 -7.75
CA ALA A 342 14.25 -12.25 -9.18
C ALA A 342 12.93 -11.69 -9.73
N PHE A 343 11.79 -12.25 -9.33
CA PHE A 343 10.47 -11.74 -9.68
C PHE A 343 10.23 -10.32 -9.15
N LEU A 344 10.46 -10.07 -7.85
CA LEU A 344 10.24 -8.75 -7.24
C LEU A 344 11.05 -7.65 -7.96
N LYS A 345 12.28 -7.93 -8.38
CA LYS A 345 13.11 -7.00 -9.15
C LYS A 345 12.54 -6.67 -10.54
N THR A 346 11.65 -7.49 -11.11
CA THR A 346 10.97 -7.18 -12.38
C THR A 346 9.83 -6.17 -12.24
N LEU A 347 9.44 -5.80 -11.01
CA LEU A 347 8.42 -4.80 -10.75
C LEU A 347 8.94 -3.37 -10.80
N ASP A 348 10.25 -3.22 -10.98
CA ASP A 348 10.93 -1.93 -11.05
C ASP A 348 11.08 -1.48 -12.50
N SER A 349 10.81 -0.21 -12.71
CA SER A 349 11.15 0.49 -13.95
C SER A 349 12.51 1.18 -13.83
N ALA A 350 13.02 1.69 -14.94
CA ALA A 350 14.17 2.60 -14.89
C ALA A 350 13.77 3.89 -14.17
N LEU A 351 14.57 4.32 -13.18
CA LEU A 351 14.33 5.59 -12.50
C LEU A 351 14.45 6.73 -13.50
N THR A 352 13.37 7.46 -13.69
CA THR A 352 13.37 8.66 -14.55
C THR A 352 13.72 9.89 -13.72
N PRO A 353 14.81 10.63 -14.07
CA PRO A 353 15.15 11.86 -13.37
C PRO A 353 13.99 12.87 -13.39
N THR A 354 13.59 13.32 -12.23
CA THR A 354 12.57 14.37 -12.08
C THR A 354 13.24 15.66 -11.68
N ALA A 355 13.26 16.64 -12.59
CA ALA A 355 13.80 17.96 -12.28
C ALA A 355 12.92 18.70 -11.26
N ALA A 356 13.57 19.29 -10.26
CA ALA A 356 12.90 20.21 -9.35
C ALA A 356 12.36 21.42 -10.15
N PRO A 357 11.16 21.92 -9.82
CA PRO A 357 10.58 23.07 -10.53
C PRO A 357 11.28 24.38 -10.13
N VAL A 358 11.20 25.37 -10.99
CA VAL A 358 11.50 26.76 -10.59
C VAL A 358 10.40 27.23 -9.64
N LEU A 359 10.79 27.60 -8.42
CA LEU A 359 9.86 28.04 -7.39
C LEU A 359 9.46 29.51 -7.58
N PRO A 360 8.23 29.88 -7.17
CA PRO A 360 7.75 31.27 -7.11
C PRO A 360 8.65 32.14 -6.21
N ARG A 361 8.76 33.43 -6.56
CA ARG A 361 9.58 34.41 -5.85
C ARG A 361 8.74 35.51 -5.21
#